data_1a9d4be3dae7db7bfb1b57f6522d3324
#
_entry.id   1a9d4be3dae7db7bfb1b57f6522d3324
#
_cell.length_a   1.000
_cell.length_b   1.000
_cell.length_c   1.000
_cell.angle_alpha   90.00
_cell.angle_beta   90.00
_cell.angle_gamma   90.00
#
_symmetry.space_group_name_H-M   'P 1'
#
loop_
_entity.id
_entity.type
_entity.pdbx_description
1 polymer ?
#
loop_
_entity_poly.entity_id
_entity_poly.type
_entity_poly.pdbx_seq_one_letter_code
_entity_poly.pdbx_strand_id
1 'polypeptide(L)'
;MVSGQNFFLDSSKLFKKRVAKKFYVILLLTLVLTISLIVFNVLDFNSSEVFVGVMAGHETVDELLVFVDEVEEYVNLIVVSELAITTNSTKLYSVFDYLYAKEIYFMPFMEHHNYVDDPNFFRVAEERWGKYFLGVYTFDEPGGKQIDAASHRPFEEAQNNSDAASKYITAVAEEGLVSFANNFNDYGVFNVFTSDYALFWYDYLACYNVVFAQFGWNNTRQLQIALCRGAATGHNSDWGAIITWTYRQPPYIESPEELYSDMILAYSNGAKYILVFNYPTNQTNFGLFTEDHLDAMRNFWNYIQKNPQPKQNVEVAYLLPKDYGFGFRRPEDNIWGLWGPDELSPKIWHEATNLLKTYNSQLDIICETASPSILKKYKELFFWNGTTLTND
;
A
#
# COMPACT_ATOMS: atom_id res chain seq x y z
N MET A 1 73.43 15.84 -51.69
CA MET A 1 72.23 15.01 -51.56
C MET A 1 72.23 14.36 -50.17
N VAL A 2 71.78 15.02 -49.18
CA VAL A 2 71.49 14.42 -47.83
C VAL A 2 70.43 15.28 -47.21
N SER A 3 69.43 14.68 -46.60
CA SER A 3 68.43 15.16 -45.61
C SER A 3 67.01 15.42 -46.11
N GLY A 4 66.35 14.38 -46.62
CA GLY A 4 64.88 14.45 -46.83
C GLY A 4 64.06 13.39 -46.11
N GLN A 5 64.69 12.41 -45.49
CA GLN A 5 63.98 11.24 -44.94
C GLN A 5 63.57 11.31 -43.43
N ASN A 6 64.20 12.18 -42.61
CA ASN A 6 63.96 12.20 -41.19
C ASN A 6 62.79 13.10 -40.74
N PHE A 7 62.29 14.01 -41.60
CA PHE A 7 61.20 14.92 -41.25
C PHE A 7 59.83 14.28 -41.36
N PHE A 8 59.65 13.28 -42.26
CA PHE A 8 58.38 12.60 -42.47
C PHE A 8 58.07 11.53 -41.41
N LEU A 9 59.07 10.94 -40.79
CA LEU A 9 58.88 9.92 -39.77
C LEU A 9 58.45 10.52 -38.40
N ASP A 10 58.81 11.74 -38.11
CA ASP A 10 58.49 12.39 -36.83
C ASP A 10 57.05 12.96 -36.82
N SER A 11 56.57 13.44 -37.96
CA SER A 11 55.18 13.92 -38.09
C SER A 11 54.13 12.80 -37.99
N SER A 12 54.44 11.60 -38.47
CA SER A 12 53.56 10.44 -38.37
C SER A 12 53.43 9.90 -36.94
N LYS A 13 54.50 9.95 -36.15
CA LYS A 13 54.52 9.60 -34.73
C LYS A 13 53.76 10.59 -33.87
N LEU A 14 53.88 11.88 -34.16
CA LEU A 14 53.11 12.96 -33.50
C LEU A 14 51.60 12.86 -33.83
N PHE A 15 51.22 12.53 -35.05
CA PHE A 15 49.84 12.31 -35.46
C PHE A 15 49.24 11.12 -34.77
N LYS A 16 49.94 9.96 -34.74
CA LYS A 16 49.51 8.75 -33.97
C LYS A 16 49.34 9.03 -32.49
N LYS A 17 50.25 9.79 -31.86
CA LYS A 17 50.10 10.19 -30.45
C LYS A 17 48.90 11.08 -30.19
N ARG A 18 48.58 12.03 -31.09
CA ARG A 18 47.39 12.89 -30.97
C ARG A 18 46.10 12.12 -31.15
N VAL A 19 46.05 11.18 -32.11
CA VAL A 19 44.87 10.32 -32.33
C VAL A 19 44.66 9.39 -31.13
N ALA A 20 45.72 8.76 -30.62
CA ALA A 20 45.63 7.93 -29.42
C ALA A 20 45.14 8.73 -28.21
N LYS A 21 45.64 9.96 -28.00
CA LYS A 21 45.21 10.82 -26.89
C LYS A 21 43.72 11.20 -27.00
N LYS A 22 43.24 11.52 -28.23
CA LYS A 22 41.81 11.78 -28.45
C LYS A 22 40.95 10.52 -28.19
N PHE A 23 41.44 9.36 -28.61
CA PHE A 23 40.75 8.08 -28.36
C PHE A 23 40.65 7.76 -26.87
N TYR A 24 41.71 7.95 -26.09
CA TYR A 24 41.70 7.78 -24.64
C TYR A 24 40.75 8.77 -23.94
N VAL A 25 40.67 10.03 -24.39
CA VAL A 25 39.74 11.01 -23.82
C VAL A 25 38.30 10.63 -24.12
N ILE A 26 37.99 10.17 -25.32
CA ILE A 26 36.63 9.70 -25.67
C ILE A 26 36.26 8.45 -24.82
N LEU A 27 37.19 7.50 -24.70
CA LEU A 27 36.98 6.29 -23.90
C LEU A 27 36.74 6.62 -22.40
N LEU A 28 37.47 7.60 -21.86
CA LEU A 28 37.31 8.05 -20.48
C LEU A 28 35.95 8.75 -20.30
N LEU A 29 35.52 9.58 -21.24
CA LEU A 29 34.23 10.26 -21.22
C LEU A 29 33.06 9.25 -21.31
N THR A 30 33.17 8.26 -22.18
CA THR A 30 32.16 7.19 -22.27
C THR A 30 32.08 6.35 -20.98
N LEU A 31 33.23 6.03 -20.38
CA LEU A 31 33.28 5.32 -19.12
C LEU A 31 32.65 6.11 -17.97
N VAL A 32 32.94 7.42 -17.87
CA VAL A 32 32.33 8.29 -16.87
C VAL A 32 30.82 8.40 -17.10
N LEU A 33 30.37 8.51 -18.35
CA LEU A 33 28.93 8.56 -18.67
C LEU A 33 28.22 7.25 -18.33
N THR A 34 28.84 6.11 -18.64
CA THR A 34 28.26 4.80 -18.26
C THR A 34 28.23 4.58 -16.76
N ILE A 35 29.28 4.98 -16.03
CA ILE A 35 29.29 4.91 -14.56
C ILE A 35 28.23 5.85 -13.99
N SER A 36 28.09 7.07 -14.50
CA SER A 36 27.04 8.01 -14.07
C SER A 36 25.64 7.47 -14.32
N LEU A 37 25.40 6.84 -15.46
CA LEU A 37 24.12 6.18 -15.78
C LEU A 37 23.84 4.97 -14.87
N ILE A 38 24.86 4.17 -14.57
CA ILE A 38 24.73 3.04 -13.64
C ILE A 38 24.47 3.54 -12.22
N VAL A 39 25.21 4.55 -11.76
CA VAL A 39 24.99 5.16 -10.44
C VAL A 39 23.63 5.81 -10.33
N PHE A 40 23.18 6.51 -11.37
CA PHE A 40 21.84 7.10 -11.44
C PHE A 40 20.76 6.02 -11.35
N ASN A 41 20.85 4.95 -12.16
CA ASN A 41 19.91 3.83 -12.11
C ASN A 41 19.96 3.05 -10.77
N VAL A 42 21.14 2.91 -10.14
CA VAL A 42 21.29 2.24 -8.84
C VAL A 42 20.77 3.11 -7.70
N LEU A 43 20.86 4.44 -7.80
CA LEU A 43 20.30 5.36 -6.82
C LEU A 43 18.77 5.47 -6.95
N ASP A 44 18.23 5.46 -8.17
CA ASP A 44 16.77 5.38 -8.39
C ASP A 44 16.17 4.02 -7.99
N PHE A 45 16.96 2.93 -8.06
CA PHE A 45 16.47 1.58 -7.70
C PHE A 45 16.37 1.34 -6.18
N ASN A 46 16.84 2.27 -5.34
CA ASN A 46 16.87 2.11 -3.88
C ASN A 46 15.93 3.04 -3.10
N SER A 47 15.22 3.96 -3.73
CA SER A 47 14.10 4.65 -3.08
C SER A 47 12.81 3.91 -3.48
N SER A 48 12.31 3.05 -2.60
CA SER A 48 10.92 2.58 -2.72
C SER A 48 10.02 3.81 -2.71
N GLU A 49 9.36 4.08 -3.83
CA GLU A 49 8.41 5.20 -3.94
C GLU A 49 7.31 5.02 -2.89
N VAL A 50 7.14 6.01 -2.03
CA VAL A 50 6.08 6.02 -1.02
C VAL A 50 4.94 6.88 -1.54
N PHE A 51 3.74 6.34 -1.47
CA PHE A 51 2.52 7.01 -1.91
C PHE A 51 1.83 7.64 -0.71
N VAL A 52 1.74 8.96 -0.72
CA VAL A 52 1.00 9.75 0.26
C VAL A 52 -0.24 10.29 -0.41
N GLY A 53 -1.40 9.94 0.11
CA GLY A 53 -2.62 10.22 -0.62
C GLY A 53 -3.85 10.52 0.22
N VAL A 54 -4.90 10.87 -0.50
CA VAL A 54 -6.22 11.11 0.06
C VAL A 54 -7.25 10.25 -0.66
N MET A 55 -8.12 9.60 0.10
CA MET A 55 -9.33 8.99 -0.42
C MET A 55 -10.42 10.07 -0.47
N ALA A 56 -10.66 10.64 -1.65
CA ALA A 56 -11.46 11.83 -1.86
C ALA A 56 -12.87 11.50 -2.36
N GLY A 57 -13.88 11.79 -1.52
CA GLY A 57 -15.29 11.56 -1.81
C GLY A 57 -16.07 12.86 -2.13
N HIS A 58 -15.50 13.78 -2.91
CA HIS A 58 -16.17 15.03 -3.31
C HIS A 58 -17.30 14.76 -4.32
N GLU A 59 -18.46 15.40 -4.13
CA GLU A 59 -19.68 15.08 -4.87
C GLU A 59 -19.61 15.41 -6.37
N THR A 60 -18.84 16.44 -6.73
CA THR A 60 -18.71 16.89 -8.13
C THR A 60 -17.26 16.86 -8.60
N VAL A 61 -17.09 16.78 -9.93
CA VAL A 61 -15.77 16.86 -10.55
C VAL A 61 -15.07 18.19 -10.19
N ASP A 62 -15.80 19.32 -10.29
CA ASP A 62 -15.23 20.63 -10.03
C ASP A 62 -14.73 20.79 -8.59
N GLU A 63 -15.50 20.32 -7.60
CA GLU A 63 -15.07 20.30 -6.19
C GLU A 63 -13.85 19.42 -5.98
N LEU A 64 -13.80 18.24 -6.59
CA LEU A 64 -12.64 17.35 -6.51
C LEU A 64 -11.39 18.00 -7.13
N LEU A 65 -11.50 18.65 -8.29
CA LEU A 65 -10.36 19.31 -8.91
C LEU A 65 -9.85 20.50 -8.10
N VAL A 66 -10.74 21.29 -7.50
CA VAL A 66 -10.35 22.37 -6.56
C VAL A 66 -9.60 21.81 -5.35
N PHE A 67 -10.08 20.68 -4.80
CA PHE A 67 -9.39 20.00 -3.71
C PHE A 67 -8.01 19.47 -4.13
N VAL A 68 -7.90 18.89 -5.34
CA VAL A 68 -6.62 18.42 -5.88
C VAL A 68 -5.61 19.59 -5.99
N ASP A 69 -6.05 20.76 -6.46
CA ASP A 69 -5.19 21.94 -6.57
C ASP A 69 -4.65 22.40 -5.20
N GLU A 70 -5.42 22.19 -4.13
CA GLU A 70 -4.98 22.52 -2.77
C GLU A 70 -3.90 21.56 -2.24
N VAL A 71 -3.98 20.26 -2.62
CA VAL A 71 -3.11 19.23 -2.00
C VAL A 71 -1.96 18.78 -2.90
N GLU A 72 -1.92 19.14 -4.18
CA GLU A 72 -0.99 18.62 -5.20
C GLU A 72 0.51 18.76 -4.85
N GLU A 73 0.88 19.74 -4.04
CA GLU A 73 2.28 19.99 -3.66
C GLU A 73 2.81 18.98 -2.61
N TYR A 74 1.89 18.30 -1.88
CA TYR A 74 2.27 17.40 -0.77
C TYR A 74 1.49 16.08 -0.74
N VAL A 75 0.80 15.76 -1.85
CA VAL A 75 0.08 14.50 -2.08
C VAL A 75 0.47 13.98 -3.47
N ASN A 76 0.86 12.72 -3.57
CA ASN A 76 1.18 12.10 -4.86
C ASN A 76 0.21 10.98 -5.25
N LEU A 77 -0.88 10.76 -4.48
CA LEU A 77 -1.90 9.75 -4.75
C LEU A 77 -3.30 10.26 -4.43
N ILE A 78 -4.23 10.12 -5.35
CA ILE A 78 -5.66 10.37 -5.12
C ILE A 78 -6.46 9.10 -5.37
N VAL A 79 -7.24 8.68 -4.37
CA VAL A 79 -8.28 7.66 -4.54
C VAL A 79 -9.61 8.38 -4.76
N VAL A 80 -10.14 8.27 -5.96
CA VAL A 80 -11.45 8.85 -6.29
C VAL A 80 -12.54 7.92 -5.78
N SER A 81 -13.33 8.37 -4.80
CA SER A 81 -14.28 7.48 -4.11
C SER A 81 -15.76 7.84 -4.26
N GLU A 82 -16.10 8.96 -4.91
CA GLU A 82 -17.49 9.34 -5.15
C GLU A 82 -18.09 8.52 -6.31
N LEU A 83 -19.15 7.75 -6.01
CA LEU A 83 -19.79 6.86 -6.99
C LEU A 83 -20.37 7.60 -8.21
N ALA A 84 -20.89 8.82 -8.02
CA ALA A 84 -21.38 9.63 -9.13
C ALA A 84 -20.27 10.05 -10.13
N ILE A 85 -19.00 9.92 -9.73
CA ILE A 85 -17.83 10.14 -10.58
C ILE A 85 -17.32 8.78 -11.09
N THR A 86 -17.07 7.81 -10.20
CA THR A 86 -16.40 6.55 -10.54
C THR A 86 -17.22 5.64 -11.45
N THR A 87 -18.56 5.71 -11.40
CA THR A 87 -19.44 4.94 -12.29
C THR A 87 -19.64 5.57 -13.68
N ASN A 88 -19.23 6.82 -13.88
CA ASN A 88 -19.39 7.55 -15.14
C ASN A 88 -18.03 7.75 -15.82
N SER A 89 -17.80 7.06 -16.95
CA SER A 89 -16.51 7.08 -17.65
C SER A 89 -16.11 8.49 -18.10
N THR A 90 -17.04 9.32 -18.55
CA THR A 90 -16.74 10.69 -18.99
C THR A 90 -16.21 11.55 -17.83
N LYS A 91 -16.83 11.46 -16.67
CA LYS A 91 -16.41 12.21 -15.47
C LYS A 91 -15.07 11.65 -14.95
N LEU A 92 -15.00 10.32 -14.78
CA LEU A 92 -13.82 9.66 -14.25
C LEU A 92 -12.57 9.93 -15.12
N TYR A 93 -12.74 9.85 -16.46
CA TYR A 93 -11.65 10.12 -17.38
C TYR A 93 -11.19 11.57 -17.34
N SER A 94 -12.11 12.53 -17.16
CA SER A 94 -11.73 13.94 -17.03
C SER A 94 -10.92 14.19 -15.74
N VAL A 95 -11.28 13.53 -14.64
CA VAL A 95 -10.52 13.59 -13.38
C VAL A 95 -9.14 12.94 -13.55
N PHE A 96 -9.08 11.75 -14.16
CA PHE A 96 -7.82 11.04 -14.35
C PHE A 96 -6.87 11.75 -15.31
N ASP A 97 -7.38 12.40 -16.37
CA ASP A 97 -6.57 13.25 -17.24
C ASP A 97 -5.97 14.43 -16.48
N TYR A 98 -6.75 15.02 -15.59
CA TYR A 98 -6.29 16.13 -14.78
C TYR A 98 -5.17 15.70 -13.81
N LEU A 99 -5.38 14.58 -13.11
CA LEU A 99 -4.37 14.01 -12.20
C LEU A 99 -3.11 13.58 -12.96
N TYR A 100 -3.26 12.96 -14.14
CA TYR A 100 -2.16 12.58 -15.01
C TYR A 100 -1.34 13.80 -15.46
N ALA A 101 -1.99 14.90 -15.83
CA ALA A 101 -1.31 16.14 -16.22
C ALA A 101 -0.52 16.79 -15.08
N LYS A 102 -0.89 16.50 -13.82
CA LYS A 102 -0.19 16.94 -12.61
C LYS A 102 0.82 15.91 -12.07
N GLU A 103 1.02 14.79 -12.80
CA GLU A 103 1.91 13.69 -12.39
C GLU A 103 1.53 13.07 -11.02
N ILE A 104 0.25 13.11 -10.66
CA ILE A 104 -0.31 12.48 -9.46
C ILE A 104 -0.80 11.08 -9.82
N TYR A 105 -0.47 10.09 -9.00
CA TYR A 105 -0.98 8.72 -9.11
C TYR A 105 -2.44 8.66 -8.69
N PHE A 106 -3.18 7.69 -9.22
CA PHE A 106 -4.61 7.59 -8.90
C PHE A 106 -5.15 6.17 -9.04
N MET A 107 -6.26 5.92 -8.37
CA MET A 107 -7.12 4.75 -8.52
C MET A 107 -8.58 5.12 -8.22
N PRO A 108 -9.57 4.46 -8.85
CA PRO A 108 -10.97 4.60 -8.48
C PRO A 108 -11.32 3.65 -7.34
N PHE A 109 -12.27 4.05 -6.51
CA PHE A 109 -13.00 3.17 -5.64
C PHE A 109 -14.20 2.57 -6.40
N MET A 110 -14.30 1.26 -6.45
CA MET A 110 -15.39 0.51 -7.09
C MET A 110 -15.91 -0.56 -6.13
N GLU A 111 -17.17 -0.49 -5.74
CA GLU A 111 -17.76 -1.41 -4.77
C GLU A 111 -19.13 -1.92 -5.22
N HIS A 112 -19.46 -3.17 -4.87
CA HIS A 112 -20.80 -3.76 -5.02
C HIS A 112 -21.42 -3.59 -6.41
N HIS A 113 -20.66 -3.96 -7.45
CA HIS A 113 -21.10 -3.83 -8.85
C HIS A 113 -21.31 -2.39 -9.36
N ASN A 114 -20.90 -1.39 -8.59
CA ASN A 114 -20.84 0.01 -9.03
C ASN A 114 -19.56 0.24 -9.85
N TYR A 115 -19.53 -0.28 -11.06
CA TYR A 115 -18.39 -0.16 -11.97
C TYR A 115 -18.57 1.03 -12.93
N VAL A 116 -17.45 1.50 -13.44
CA VAL A 116 -17.45 2.47 -14.53
C VAL A 116 -18.19 1.90 -15.74
N ASP A 117 -18.95 2.74 -16.44
CA ASP A 117 -19.82 2.38 -17.57
C ASP A 117 -19.08 2.12 -18.89
N ASP A 118 -17.74 1.99 -18.88
CA ASP A 118 -16.92 1.60 -20.03
C ASP A 118 -16.33 0.21 -19.84
N PRO A 119 -16.77 -0.81 -20.60
CA PRO A 119 -16.24 -2.17 -20.49
C PRO A 119 -14.77 -2.31 -20.91
N ASN A 120 -14.16 -1.30 -21.54
CA ASN A 120 -12.75 -1.29 -21.93
C ASN A 120 -11.89 -0.44 -20.97
N PHE A 121 -12.40 -0.12 -19.80
CA PHE A 121 -11.78 0.79 -18.84
C PHE A 121 -10.30 0.45 -18.56
N PHE A 122 -9.97 -0.81 -18.31
CA PHE A 122 -8.60 -1.21 -17.95
C PHE A 122 -7.61 -1.03 -19.12
N ARG A 123 -8.03 -1.37 -20.33
CA ARG A 123 -7.23 -1.11 -21.53
C ARG A 123 -7.01 0.40 -21.75
N VAL A 124 -8.07 1.20 -21.59
CA VAL A 124 -7.94 2.66 -21.67
C VAL A 124 -7.01 3.19 -20.59
N ALA A 125 -7.10 2.66 -19.36
CA ALA A 125 -6.24 3.09 -18.25
C ALA A 125 -4.76 2.79 -18.54
N GLU A 126 -4.44 1.59 -19.03
CA GLU A 126 -3.08 1.20 -19.42
C GLU A 126 -2.52 2.08 -20.54
N GLU A 127 -3.27 2.24 -21.64
CA GLU A 127 -2.84 2.97 -22.83
C GLU A 127 -2.70 4.49 -22.59
N ARG A 128 -3.60 5.07 -21.76
CA ARG A 128 -3.73 6.53 -21.61
C ARG A 128 -2.90 7.09 -20.45
N TRP A 129 -2.85 6.39 -19.32
CA TRP A 129 -2.25 6.89 -18.08
C TRP A 129 -1.07 6.04 -17.59
N GLY A 130 -0.94 4.80 -18.07
CA GLY A 130 0.19 3.91 -17.77
C GLY A 130 0.46 3.79 -16.26
N LYS A 131 1.69 4.08 -15.85
CA LYS A 131 2.14 3.93 -14.44
C LYS A 131 1.37 4.77 -13.42
N TYR A 132 0.69 5.84 -13.83
CA TYR A 132 -0.06 6.70 -12.92
C TYR A 132 -1.39 6.09 -12.49
N PHE A 133 -1.93 5.16 -13.26
CA PHE A 133 -3.05 4.31 -12.84
C PHE A 133 -2.51 3.14 -12.02
N LEU A 134 -2.72 3.17 -10.70
CA LEU A 134 -2.17 2.14 -9.80
C LEU A 134 -3.01 0.85 -9.76
N GLY A 135 -4.26 0.91 -10.14
CA GLY A 135 -5.21 -0.20 -10.04
C GLY A 135 -6.56 0.24 -9.50
N VAL A 136 -7.24 -0.64 -8.80
CA VAL A 136 -8.60 -0.42 -8.30
C VAL A 136 -8.69 -0.72 -6.81
N TYR A 137 -9.30 0.20 -6.07
CA TYR A 137 -9.69 -0.04 -4.68
C TYR A 137 -11.12 -0.60 -4.68
N THR A 138 -11.34 -1.76 -4.05
CA THR A 138 -12.64 -2.43 -4.07
C THR A 138 -12.93 -3.20 -2.79
N PHE A 139 -14.22 -3.39 -2.51
CA PHE A 139 -14.78 -4.14 -1.38
C PHE A 139 -14.13 -3.75 -0.06
N ASP A 140 -14.46 -2.55 0.40
CA ASP A 140 -13.97 -1.99 1.64
C ASP A 140 -14.33 -2.87 2.86
N GLU A 141 -13.33 -3.12 3.72
CA GLU A 141 -13.47 -3.84 5.00
C GLU A 141 -14.05 -5.27 4.90
N PRO A 142 -13.61 -6.15 3.98
CA PRO A 142 -14.18 -7.48 3.88
C PRO A 142 -14.05 -8.30 5.17
N GLY A 143 -12.89 -8.27 5.82
CA GLY A 143 -12.64 -8.97 7.08
C GLY A 143 -13.38 -8.35 8.26
N GLY A 144 -13.38 -7.03 8.36
CA GLY A 144 -14.12 -6.30 9.37
C GLY A 144 -15.62 -6.54 9.29
N LYS A 145 -16.20 -6.41 8.09
CA LYS A 145 -17.62 -6.73 7.82
C LYS A 145 -17.96 -8.18 8.17
N GLN A 146 -17.04 -9.11 7.90
CA GLN A 146 -17.23 -10.51 8.28
C GLN A 146 -17.25 -10.69 9.79
N ILE A 147 -16.28 -10.13 10.52
CA ILE A 147 -16.18 -10.26 11.99
C ILE A 147 -17.35 -9.57 12.71
N ASP A 148 -17.82 -8.43 12.20
CA ASP A 148 -18.95 -7.68 12.76
C ASP A 148 -20.32 -8.26 12.43
N ALA A 149 -20.38 -9.31 11.62
CA ALA A 149 -21.61 -9.83 11.06
C ALA A 149 -22.49 -8.73 10.42
N ALA A 150 -21.80 -7.79 9.73
CA ALA A 150 -22.42 -6.65 9.10
C ALA A 150 -23.29 -7.05 7.89
N SER A 151 -24.06 -6.11 7.39
CA SER A 151 -24.69 -6.26 6.07
C SER A 151 -23.58 -6.38 5.00
N HIS A 152 -23.79 -7.22 3.99
CA HIS A 152 -22.82 -7.49 2.91
C HIS A 152 -21.51 -8.13 3.39
N ARG A 153 -21.56 -8.91 4.49
CA ARG A 153 -20.44 -9.76 4.87
C ARG A 153 -20.19 -10.85 3.82
N PRO A 154 -18.94 -11.29 3.59
CA PRO A 154 -18.61 -12.28 2.56
C PRO A 154 -19.40 -13.60 2.63
N PHE A 155 -19.67 -14.13 3.84
CA PHE A 155 -20.46 -15.34 4.01
C PHE A 155 -21.18 -15.38 5.37
N GLU A 156 -22.22 -16.20 5.50
CA GLU A 156 -23.11 -16.20 6.68
C GLU A 156 -22.99 -17.46 7.55
N GLU A 157 -22.47 -18.57 7.02
CA GLU A 157 -22.39 -19.85 7.75
C GLU A 157 -21.21 -20.70 7.30
N ALA A 158 -20.64 -21.46 8.24
CA ALA A 158 -19.59 -22.43 7.96
C ALA A 158 -19.66 -23.59 8.97
N GLN A 159 -19.12 -24.76 8.59
CA GLN A 159 -19.11 -25.95 9.41
C GLN A 159 -17.97 -25.96 10.46
N ASN A 160 -16.83 -25.35 10.10
CA ASN A 160 -15.62 -25.28 10.92
C ASN A 160 -14.69 -24.18 10.37
N ASN A 161 -13.57 -23.92 11.05
CA ASN A 161 -12.62 -22.88 10.69
C ASN A 161 -12.08 -23.05 9.25
N SER A 162 -11.80 -24.26 8.80
CA SER A 162 -11.27 -24.49 7.45
C SER A 162 -12.32 -24.22 6.35
N ASP A 163 -13.58 -24.57 6.61
CA ASP A 163 -14.70 -24.23 5.72
C ASP A 163 -14.93 -22.70 5.71
N ALA A 164 -14.83 -22.05 6.87
CA ALA A 164 -14.96 -20.60 6.97
C ALA A 164 -13.85 -19.88 6.19
N ALA A 165 -12.59 -20.28 6.34
CA ALA A 165 -11.46 -19.72 5.60
C ALA A 165 -11.65 -19.89 4.08
N SER A 166 -12.05 -21.07 3.64
CA SER A 166 -12.31 -21.34 2.22
C SER A 166 -13.44 -20.49 1.66
N LYS A 167 -14.55 -20.37 2.39
CA LYS A 167 -15.69 -19.53 1.99
C LYS A 167 -15.33 -18.06 1.91
N TYR A 168 -14.59 -17.56 2.91
CA TYR A 168 -14.13 -16.19 2.93
C TYR A 168 -13.28 -15.88 1.69
N ILE A 169 -12.23 -16.67 1.46
CA ILE A 169 -11.31 -16.47 0.33
C ILE A 169 -12.09 -16.51 -1.01
N THR A 170 -13.01 -17.47 -1.16
CA THR A 170 -13.80 -17.59 -2.39
C THR A 170 -14.73 -16.38 -2.59
N ALA A 171 -15.49 -16.01 -1.56
CA ALA A 171 -16.45 -14.92 -1.66
C ALA A 171 -15.77 -13.55 -1.91
N VAL A 172 -14.65 -13.28 -1.24
CA VAL A 172 -13.90 -12.04 -1.45
C VAL A 172 -13.25 -12.01 -2.84
N ALA A 173 -12.73 -13.16 -3.33
CA ALA A 173 -12.20 -13.25 -4.69
C ALA A 173 -13.30 -13.07 -5.76
N GLU A 174 -14.50 -13.62 -5.52
CA GLU A 174 -15.65 -13.46 -6.41
C GLU A 174 -16.12 -12.00 -6.50
N GLU A 175 -16.19 -11.32 -5.37
CA GLU A 175 -16.58 -9.90 -5.32
C GLU A 175 -15.54 -8.96 -5.96
N GLY A 176 -14.26 -9.26 -5.79
CA GLY A 176 -13.15 -8.54 -6.41
C GLY A 176 -12.85 -9.02 -7.83
N LEU A 177 -11.86 -9.90 -7.95
CA LEU A 177 -11.25 -10.27 -9.25
C LEU A 177 -12.22 -10.88 -10.25
N VAL A 178 -13.09 -11.82 -9.82
CA VAL A 178 -14.01 -12.52 -10.72
C VAL A 178 -15.06 -11.55 -11.25
N SER A 179 -15.53 -10.65 -10.40
CA SER A 179 -16.50 -9.63 -10.78
C SER A 179 -15.93 -8.66 -11.82
N PHE A 180 -14.67 -8.20 -11.67
CA PHE A 180 -13.99 -7.41 -12.69
C PHE A 180 -13.83 -8.17 -14.01
N ALA A 181 -13.38 -9.43 -13.95
CA ALA A 181 -13.24 -10.27 -15.15
C ALA A 181 -14.55 -10.46 -15.91
N ASN A 182 -15.69 -10.46 -15.22
CA ASN A 182 -17.01 -10.61 -15.83
C ASN A 182 -17.54 -9.29 -16.44
N ASN A 183 -17.12 -8.14 -15.94
CA ASN A 183 -17.66 -6.83 -16.32
C ASN A 183 -16.79 -6.07 -17.34
N PHE A 184 -15.51 -6.44 -17.48
CA PHE A 184 -14.59 -5.75 -18.37
C PHE A 184 -14.01 -6.70 -19.43
N ASN A 185 -13.95 -6.23 -20.68
CA ASN A 185 -13.51 -7.03 -21.84
C ASN A 185 -12.00 -7.37 -21.78
N ASP A 186 -11.19 -6.40 -21.37
CA ASP A 186 -9.73 -6.49 -21.35
C ASP A 186 -9.23 -6.29 -19.92
N TYR A 187 -9.50 -7.31 -19.12
CA TYR A 187 -9.05 -7.39 -17.74
C TYR A 187 -7.54 -7.75 -17.73
N GLY A 188 -6.70 -6.72 -17.67
CA GLY A 188 -5.25 -6.84 -17.60
C GLY A 188 -4.74 -7.19 -16.20
N VAL A 189 -3.43 -7.23 -16.05
CA VAL A 189 -2.77 -7.34 -14.74
C VAL A 189 -2.71 -5.95 -14.11
N PHE A 190 -3.56 -5.69 -13.14
CA PHE A 190 -3.52 -4.46 -12.33
C PHE A 190 -3.63 -4.81 -10.85
N ASN A 191 -3.23 -3.89 -9.99
CA ASN A 191 -3.31 -4.11 -8.55
C ASN A 191 -4.74 -3.92 -8.04
N VAL A 192 -5.11 -4.76 -7.09
CA VAL A 192 -6.38 -4.67 -6.35
C VAL A 192 -6.06 -4.29 -4.92
N PHE A 193 -6.71 -3.24 -4.46
CA PHE A 193 -6.53 -2.63 -3.15
C PHE A 193 -7.80 -2.76 -2.32
N THR A 194 -7.64 -2.86 -1.02
CA THR A 194 -8.71 -2.71 -0.03
C THR A 194 -8.17 -2.12 1.26
N SER A 195 -9.05 -1.69 2.17
CA SER A 195 -8.70 -1.45 3.57
C SER A 195 -9.37 -2.46 4.47
N ASP A 196 -8.75 -2.76 5.60
CA ASP A 196 -9.36 -3.60 6.62
C ASP A 196 -8.84 -3.30 8.03
N TYR A 197 -9.53 -3.86 9.05
CA TYR A 197 -9.11 -3.87 10.44
C TYR A 197 -9.12 -5.27 11.07
N ALA A 198 -9.40 -6.32 10.27
CA ALA A 198 -9.39 -7.73 10.66
C ALA A 198 -9.04 -8.63 9.47
N LEU A 199 -8.71 -9.88 9.73
CA LEU A 199 -8.52 -10.95 8.75
C LEU A 199 -7.51 -10.70 7.62
N PHE A 200 -6.59 -9.76 7.75
CA PHE A 200 -5.60 -9.36 6.73
C PHE A 200 -4.91 -10.52 6.02
N TRP A 201 -4.58 -11.60 6.72
CA TRP A 201 -3.95 -12.79 6.12
C TRP A 201 -4.81 -13.39 5.00
N TYR A 202 -6.12 -13.41 5.22
CA TYR A 202 -7.07 -13.99 4.28
C TYR A 202 -7.43 -13.05 3.14
N ASP A 203 -7.32 -11.74 3.34
CA ASP A 203 -7.46 -10.75 2.26
C ASP A 203 -6.41 -10.96 1.19
N TYR A 204 -5.14 -11.13 1.58
CA TYR A 204 -4.08 -11.45 0.64
C TYR A 204 -4.26 -12.81 -0.02
N LEU A 205 -4.78 -13.83 0.69
CA LEU A 205 -5.11 -15.13 0.10
C LEU A 205 -6.26 -15.02 -0.92
N ALA A 206 -7.18 -14.09 -0.72
CA ALA A 206 -8.32 -13.93 -1.62
C ALA A 206 -7.91 -13.33 -2.97
N CYS A 207 -7.28 -12.16 -2.99
CA CYS A 207 -6.88 -11.54 -4.25
C CYS A 207 -6.14 -10.21 -4.11
N TYR A 208 -6.12 -9.60 -2.93
CA TYR A 208 -5.59 -8.26 -2.80
C TYR A 208 -4.06 -8.22 -2.92
N ASN A 209 -3.57 -7.26 -3.70
CA ASN A 209 -2.14 -6.99 -3.83
C ASN A 209 -1.65 -6.07 -2.70
N VAL A 210 -2.54 -5.21 -2.20
CA VAL A 210 -2.26 -4.28 -1.11
C VAL A 210 -3.49 -4.17 -0.21
N VAL A 211 -3.28 -4.31 1.09
CA VAL A 211 -4.29 -4.03 2.10
C VAL A 211 -3.84 -2.85 2.95
N PHE A 212 -4.74 -1.90 3.17
CA PHE A 212 -4.52 -0.77 4.06
C PHE A 212 -4.98 -1.13 5.47
N ALA A 213 -4.06 -1.12 6.43
CA ALA A 213 -4.42 -1.20 7.84
C ALA A 213 -5.19 0.06 8.24
N GLN A 214 -6.38 -0.09 8.81
CA GLN A 214 -7.17 1.05 9.25
C GLN A 214 -6.66 1.61 10.58
N PHE A 215 -6.28 2.89 10.55
CA PHE A 215 -5.96 3.70 11.71
C PHE A 215 -7.18 4.58 12.01
N GLY A 216 -8.04 4.08 12.86
CA GLY A 216 -9.26 4.76 13.22
C GLY A 216 -9.84 4.19 14.51
N TRP A 217 -10.93 4.77 14.99
CA TRP A 217 -11.59 4.37 16.22
C TRP A 217 -10.58 4.20 17.37
N ASN A 218 -10.80 3.23 18.26
CA ASN A 218 -9.87 2.89 19.35
C ASN A 218 -8.93 1.73 18.99
N ASN A 219 -8.68 1.46 17.70
CA ASN A 219 -7.78 0.38 17.29
C ASN A 219 -6.34 0.67 17.72
N THR A 220 -5.68 -0.33 18.25
CA THR A 220 -4.25 -0.24 18.59
C THR A 220 -3.43 -0.25 17.31
N ARG A 221 -2.86 0.91 16.91
CA ARG A 221 -2.09 1.09 15.64
C ARG A 221 -1.00 0.04 15.46
N GLN A 222 -0.22 -0.22 16.52
CA GLN A 222 0.88 -1.21 16.48
C GLN A 222 0.37 -2.63 16.22
N LEU A 223 -0.81 -2.99 16.75
CA LEU A 223 -1.42 -4.30 16.47
C LEU A 223 -1.88 -4.40 15.02
N GLN A 224 -2.52 -3.37 14.49
CA GLN A 224 -2.93 -3.30 13.10
C GLN A 224 -1.72 -3.39 12.15
N ILE A 225 -0.62 -2.71 12.49
CA ILE A 225 0.64 -2.80 11.74
C ILE A 225 1.19 -4.23 11.77
N ALA A 226 1.29 -4.83 12.95
CA ALA A 226 1.86 -6.17 13.10
C ALA A 226 1.07 -7.23 12.32
N LEU A 227 -0.26 -7.13 12.31
CA LEU A 227 -1.16 -8.01 11.58
C LEU A 227 -1.07 -7.78 10.05
N CYS A 228 -1.22 -6.54 9.60
CA CYS A 228 -1.26 -6.21 8.17
C CYS A 228 0.11 -6.38 7.51
N ARG A 229 1.18 -5.80 8.10
CA ARG A 229 2.56 -5.95 7.61
C ARG A 229 3.00 -7.41 7.64
N GLY A 230 2.66 -8.14 8.71
CA GLY A 230 2.93 -9.57 8.81
C GLY A 230 2.26 -10.37 7.70
N ALA A 231 0.98 -10.10 7.42
CA ALA A 231 0.26 -10.73 6.32
C ALA A 231 0.91 -10.38 4.97
N ALA A 232 1.20 -9.12 4.70
CA ALA A 232 1.88 -8.68 3.48
C ALA A 232 3.24 -9.38 3.30
N THR A 233 4.07 -9.43 4.37
CA THR A 233 5.36 -10.14 4.37
C THR A 233 5.18 -11.63 4.04
N GLY A 234 4.14 -12.26 4.63
CA GLY A 234 3.78 -13.65 4.41
C GLY A 234 3.46 -13.98 2.95
N HIS A 235 2.91 -13.01 2.24
CA HIS A 235 2.49 -13.14 0.83
C HIS A 235 3.43 -12.45 -0.17
N ASN A 236 4.56 -11.89 0.28
CA ASN A 236 5.49 -11.08 -0.53
C ASN A 236 4.79 -9.93 -1.26
N SER A 237 3.89 -9.27 -0.57
CA SER A 237 3.08 -8.15 -1.05
C SER A 237 3.45 -6.85 -0.32
N ASP A 238 3.00 -5.72 -0.87
CA ASP A 238 3.08 -4.43 -0.20
C ASP A 238 1.89 -4.25 0.76
N TRP A 239 2.02 -3.31 1.70
CA TRP A 239 0.94 -2.90 2.59
C TRP A 239 0.86 -1.37 2.68
N GLY A 240 -0.26 -0.88 3.17
CA GLY A 240 -0.46 0.51 3.44
C GLY A 240 -1.18 0.76 4.77
N ALA A 241 -1.37 2.03 5.09
CA ALA A 241 -2.25 2.48 6.16
C ALA A 241 -3.25 3.47 5.60
N ILE A 242 -4.48 3.43 6.11
CA ILE A 242 -5.49 4.46 5.88
C ILE A 242 -5.94 5.02 7.22
N ILE A 243 -5.77 6.33 7.40
CA ILE A 243 -6.23 7.05 8.58
C ILE A 243 -7.69 7.43 8.32
N THR A 244 -8.60 6.94 9.14
CA THR A 244 -10.04 6.99 8.90
C THR A 244 -10.81 7.53 10.12
N TRP A 245 -12.08 7.22 10.24
CA TRP A 245 -12.95 7.69 11.31
C TRP A 245 -12.43 7.34 12.70
N THR A 246 -12.33 8.35 13.55
CA THR A 246 -12.01 8.19 14.97
C THR A 246 -13.24 8.40 15.85
N TYR A 247 -14.17 9.26 15.40
CA TYR A 247 -15.36 9.64 16.14
C TYR A 247 -16.64 9.44 15.31
N ARG A 248 -17.73 9.05 15.96
CA ARG A 248 -19.06 8.93 15.32
C ARG A 248 -19.74 10.27 15.06
N GLN A 249 -19.22 11.35 15.62
CA GLN A 249 -19.72 12.71 15.52
C GLN A 249 -18.57 13.64 15.11
N PRO A 250 -18.84 14.83 14.62
CA PRO A 250 -17.78 15.79 14.33
C PRO A 250 -16.79 15.94 15.49
N PRO A 251 -15.46 15.97 15.21
CA PRO A 251 -14.83 16.20 13.91
C PRO A 251 -14.69 14.95 13.01
N TYR A 252 -15.17 13.79 13.38
CA TYR A 252 -15.10 12.48 12.75
C TYR A 252 -13.68 11.90 12.67
N ILE A 253 -12.68 12.66 12.26
CA ILE A 253 -11.27 12.25 12.21
C ILE A 253 -10.51 12.75 13.44
N GLU A 254 -9.35 12.20 13.68
CA GLU A 254 -8.44 12.57 14.76
C GLU A 254 -7.86 13.98 14.59
N SER A 255 -7.18 14.49 15.63
CA SER A 255 -6.55 15.82 15.58
C SER A 255 -5.40 15.87 14.55
N PRO A 256 -5.03 17.08 14.08
CA PRO A 256 -3.88 17.25 13.16
C PRO A 256 -2.57 16.68 13.71
N GLU A 257 -2.35 16.75 15.03
CA GLU A 257 -1.16 16.21 15.69
C GLU A 257 -1.17 14.66 15.70
N GLU A 258 -2.34 14.05 15.93
CA GLU A 258 -2.52 12.60 15.85
C GLU A 258 -2.36 12.12 14.41
N LEU A 259 -2.97 12.81 13.45
CA LEU A 259 -2.82 12.54 12.02
C LEU A 259 -1.35 12.53 11.58
N TYR A 260 -0.60 13.57 11.96
CA TYR A 260 0.85 13.61 11.68
C TYR A 260 1.58 12.43 12.31
N SER A 261 1.26 12.10 13.56
CA SER A 261 1.90 11.02 14.30
C SER A 261 1.58 9.65 13.69
N ASP A 262 0.34 9.41 13.26
CA ASP A 262 -0.08 8.17 12.62
C ASP A 262 0.54 8.01 11.21
N MET A 263 0.69 9.08 10.43
CA MET A 263 1.43 9.06 9.17
C MET A 263 2.92 8.72 9.37
N ILE A 264 3.58 9.32 10.38
CA ILE A 264 4.97 9.00 10.75
C ILE A 264 5.08 7.55 11.21
N LEU A 265 4.12 7.05 11.99
CA LEU A 265 4.10 5.67 12.47
C LEU A 265 4.01 4.68 11.31
N ALA A 266 3.06 4.89 10.38
CA ALA A 266 2.92 4.06 9.19
C ALA A 266 4.20 4.06 8.34
N TYR A 267 4.74 5.24 8.04
CA TYR A 267 5.97 5.43 7.30
C TYR A 267 7.15 4.72 7.93
N SER A 268 7.36 4.92 9.22
CA SER A 268 8.48 4.35 9.97
C SER A 268 8.40 2.82 10.07
N ASN A 269 7.22 2.24 9.87
CA ASN A 269 6.99 0.79 9.86
C ASN A 269 6.93 0.20 8.45
N GLY A 270 7.30 0.96 7.41
CA GLY A 270 7.45 0.46 6.05
C GLY A 270 6.16 0.40 5.23
N ALA A 271 5.12 1.15 5.61
CA ALA A 271 3.95 1.31 4.75
C ALA A 271 4.36 1.96 3.42
N LYS A 272 4.05 1.32 2.31
CA LYS A 272 4.30 1.87 0.98
C LYS A 272 3.25 2.90 0.59
N TYR A 273 2.05 2.75 1.10
CA TYR A 273 0.91 3.62 0.85
C TYR A 273 0.41 4.18 2.18
N ILE A 274 0.21 5.50 2.25
CA ILE A 274 -0.30 6.19 3.43
C ILE A 274 -1.43 7.09 2.95
N LEU A 275 -2.66 6.68 3.25
CA LEU A 275 -3.87 7.37 2.83
C LEU A 275 -4.54 8.06 4.03
N VAL A 276 -5.18 9.18 3.76
CA VAL A 276 -6.11 9.81 4.71
C VAL A 276 -7.50 9.82 4.09
N PHE A 277 -8.48 9.31 4.83
CA PHE A 277 -9.87 9.30 4.39
C PHE A 277 -10.48 10.69 4.49
N ASN A 278 -11.02 11.18 3.40
CA ASN A 278 -11.70 12.47 3.33
C ASN A 278 -13.08 12.32 2.67
N TYR A 279 -14.12 12.58 3.42
CA TYR A 279 -15.48 12.52 2.95
C TYR A 279 -16.11 13.93 2.99
N PRO A 280 -16.89 14.34 1.97
CA PRO A 280 -17.52 15.64 1.99
C PRO A 280 -18.58 15.68 3.08
N THR A 281 -18.27 16.37 4.15
CA THR A 281 -19.27 16.87 5.06
C THR A 281 -19.32 18.39 4.87
N ASN A 282 -20.44 19.01 5.04
CA ASN A 282 -20.58 20.47 4.94
C ASN A 282 -19.79 21.21 6.04
N GLN A 283 -18.67 20.66 6.52
CA GLN A 283 -17.91 21.22 7.62
C GLN A 283 -16.88 22.25 7.16
N THR A 284 -16.16 21.93 6.09
CA THR A 284 -15.17 22.83 5.48
C THR A 284 -15.20 22.72 3.95
N ASN A 285 -14.53 23.65 3.25
CA ASN A 285 -14.30 23.53 1.80
C ASN A 285 -13.40 22.34 1.42
N PHE A 286 -12.74 21.72 2.42
CA PHE A 286 -11.79 20.61 2.25
C PHE A 286 -12.37 19.27 2.76
N GLY A 287 -13.69 19.14 2.87
CA GLY A 287 -14.35 17.94 3.40
C GLY A 287 -14.22 17.84 4.92
N LEU A 288 -13.61 16.78 5.43
CA LEU A 288 -13.34 16.59 6.88
C LEU A 288 -12.14 17.42 7.38
N PHE A 289 -11.27 17.86 6.49
CA PHE A 289 -10.03 18.51 6.86
C PHE A 289 -10.26 19.97 7.29
N THR A 290 -9.45 20.41 8.26
CA THR A 290 -9.21 21.83 8.56
C THR A 290 -7.86 22.24 7.95
N GLU A 291 -7.55 23.52 7.92
CA GLU A 291 -6.23 24.02 7.53
C GLU A 291 -5.09 23.35 8.31
N ASP A 292 -5.28 23.09 9.61
CA ASP A 292 -4.27 22.45 10.45
C ASP A 292 -4.04 20.97 10.03
N HIS A 293 -5.06 20.26 9.51
CA HIS A 293 -4.89 18.93 8.93
C HIS A 293 -4.07 18.98 7.63
N LEU A 294 -4.34 19.97 6.77
CA LEU A 294 -3.56 20.16 5.54
C LEU A 294 -2.10 20.52 5.89
N ASP A 295 -1.87 21.33 6.91
CA ASP A 295 -0.53 21.63 7.42
C ASP A 295 0.17 20.39 8.01
N ALA A 296 -0.54 19.53 8.70
CA ALA A 296 -0.01 18.24 9.19
C ALA A 296 0.47 17.36 8.02
N MET A 297 -0.33 17.23 6.95
CA MET A 297 0.04 16.49 5.75
C MET A 297 1.24 17.11 5.03
N ARG A 298 1.29 18.45 4.89
CA ARG A 298 2.42 19.18 4.30
C ARG A 298 3.70 18.98 5.12
N ASN A 299 3.61 19.01 6.45
CA ASN A 299 4.72 18.76 7.35
C ASN A 299 5.22 17.30 7.24
N PHE A 300 4.32 16.34 7.12
CA PHE A 300 4.67 14.95 6.89
C PHE A 300 5.39 14.78 5.54
N TRP A 301 4.87 15.35 4.45
CA TRP A 301 5.52 15.35 3.15
C TRP A 301 6.94 15.90 3.21
N ASN A 302 7.12 17.07 3.85
CA ASN A 302 8.43 17.66 4.06
C ASN A 302 9.37 16.78 4.90
N TYR A 303 8.82 16.02 5.83
CA TYR A 303 9.60 15.07 6.64
C TYR A 303 10.14 13.92 5.79
N ILE A 304 9.31 13.28 4.98
CA ILE A 304 9.73 12.12 4.17
C ILE A 304 10.72 12.50 3.06
N GLN A 305 10.64 13.72 2.52
CA GLN A 305 11.63 14.22 1.56
C GLN A 305 13.04 14.34 2.17
N LYS A 306 13.15 14.51 3.48
CA LYS A 306 14.42 14.67 4.19
C LYS A 306 14.89 13.42 4.92
N ASN A 307 13.99 12.50 5.17
CA ASN A 307 14.22 11.30 5.96
C ASN A 307 13.79 10.08 5.16
N PRO A 308 14.71 9.39 4.47
CA PRO A 308 14.38 8.17 3.73
C PRO A 308 13.68 7.15 4.63
N GLN A 309 12.73 6.42 4.06
CA GLN A 309 12.02 5.37 4.79
C GLN A 309 13.01 4.37 5.36
N PRO A 310 12.95 4.06 6.67
CA PRO A 310 13.87 3.13 7.27
C PRO A 310 13.67 1.72 6.70
N LYS A 311 14.78 1.04 6.40
CA LYS A 311 14.72 -0.35 5.98
C LYS A 311 14.11 -1.19 7.10
N GLN A 312 13.06 -1.92 6.77
CA GLN A 312 12.41 -2.80 7.73
C GLN A 312 13.29 -4.03 8.00
N ASN A 313 13.51 -4.29 9.28
CA ASN A 313 14.21 -5.48 9.75
C ASN A 313 13.44 -6.05 10.94
N VAL A 314 12.25 -6.59 10.64
CA VAL A 314 11.41 -7.23 11.66
C VAL A 314 11.98 -8.60 11.97
N GLU A 315 12.36 -8.83 13.22
CA GLU A 315 13.13 -10.01 13.64
C GLU A 315 12.27 -11.06 14.35
N VAL A 316 11.04 -10.70 14.73
CA VAL A 316 10.17 -11.55 15.55
C VAL A 316 8.84 -11.76 14.86
N ALA A 317 8.33 -12.99 14.86
CA ALA A 317 6.99 -13.29 14.41
C ALA A 317 6.19 -14.08 15.47
N TYR A 318 4.92 -13.71 15.64
CA TYR A 318 3.92 -14.49 16.35
C TYR A 318 3.05 -15.23 15.35
N LEU A 319 2.98 -16.56 15.47
CA LEU A 319 2.30 -17.45 14.53
C LEU A 319 0.93 -17.84 15.04
N LEU A 320 -0.10 -17.48 14.27
CA LEU A 320 -1.49 -17.83 14.52
C LEU A 320 -1.81 -19.24 13.97
N PRO A 321 -2.79 -19.94 14.57
CA PRO A 321 -3.21 -21.25 14.07
C PRO A 321 -3.79 -21.13 12.66
N LYS A 322 -3.61 -22.19 11.90
CA LYS A 322 -4.19 -22.33 10.56
C LYS A 322 -5.70 -22.12 10.59
N ASP A 323 -6.21 -21.38 9.60
CA ASP A 323 -7.64 -21.17 9.36
C ASP A 323 -8.41 -20.53 10.54
N TYR A 324 -7.70 -19.88 11.47
CA TYR A 324 -8.29 -19.29 12.66
C TYR A 324 -8.61 -17.80 12.44
N GLY A 325 -9.83 -17.49 12.07
CA GLY A 325 -10.30 -16.13 11.78
C GLY A 325 -10.70 -15.33 13.02
N PHE A 326 -9.70 -14.98 13.84
CA PHE A 326 -9.90 -14.18 15.07
C PHE A 326 -9.90 -12.69 14.75
N GLY A 327 -10.86 -11.93 15.30
CA GLY A 327 -11.06 -10.51 14.99
C GLY A 327 -10.03 -9.56 15.58
N PHE A 328 -9.31 -9.94 16.65
CA PHE A 328 -8.25 -9.14 17.28
C PHE A 328 -8.65 -7.73 17.78
N ARG A 329 -9.92 -7.50 18.11
CA ARG A 329 -10.37 -6.20 18.70
C ARG A 329 -10.34 -6.22 20.23
N ARG A 330 -10.45 -7.42 20.81
CA ARG A 330 -10.51 -7.67 22.27
C ARG A 330 -10.24 -9.14 22.57
N PRO A 331 -9.95 -9.54 23.82
CA PRO A 331 -9.68 -10.94 24.18
C PRO A 331 -10.80 -11.92 23.82
N GLU A 332 -12.05 -11.49 23.98
CA GLU A 332 -13.25 -12.28 23.72
C GLU A 332 -13.89 -11.88 22.39
N ASP A 333 -13.10 -11.63 21.36
CA ASP A 333 -13.63 -11.30 20.04
C ASP A 333 -14.15 -12.53 19.30
N ASN A 334 -14.99 -12.27 18.31
CA ASN A 334 -15.59 -13.28 17.47
C ASN A 334 -14.53 -14.02 16.62
N ILE A 335 -14.84 -15.27 16.30
CA ILE A 335 -14.11 -16.09 15.37
C ILE A 335 -14.94 -16.17 14.08
N TRP A 336 -14.42 -15.67 12.99
CA TRP A 336 -15.09 -15.57 11.67
C TRP A 336 -16.42 -14.78 11.69
N GLY A 337 -16.73 -14.03 12.75
CA GLY A 337 -18.04 -13.40 12.91
C GLY A 337 -19.22 -14.38 13.04
N LEU A 338 -18.93 -15.68 13.07
CA LEU A 338 -19.91 -16.78 13.15
C LEU A 338 -20.00 -17.35 14.56
N TRP A 339 -18.87 -17.40 15.26
CA TRP A 339 -18.76 -18.02 16.58
C TRP A 339 -18.26 -17.00 17.59
N GLY A 340 -18.74 -17.15 18.83
CA GLY A 340 -18.17 -16.44 19.96
C GLY A 340 -16.74 -16.91 20.27
N PRO A 341 -16.11 -16.31 21.29
CA PRO A 341 -14.76 -16.69 21.71
C PRO A 341 -14.72 -18.14 22.20
N ASP A 342 -13.62 -18.81 21.91
CA ASP A 342 -13.28 -20.12 22.47
C ASP A 342 -12.20 -20.01 23.56
N GLU A 343 -11.66 -21.14 24.01
CA GLU A 343 -10.58 -21.14 25.02
C GLU A 343 -9.23 -20.60 24.49
N LEU A 344 -9.08 -20.51 23.17
CA LEU A 344 -7.85 -20.11 22.51
C LEU A 344 -7.77 -18.58 22.26
N SER A 345 -8.89 -17.95 21.93
CA SER A 345 -8.92 -16.53 21.58
C SER A 345 -8.34 -15.59 22.66
N PRO A 346 -8.67 -15.72 23.97
CA PRO A 346 -8.05 -14.90 25.01
C PRO A 346 -6.54 -15.17 25.15
N LYS A 347 -6.09 -16.41 24.98
CA LYS A 347 -4.66 -16.77 25.04
C LYS A 347 -3.88 -16.11 23.92
N ILE A 348 -4.37 -16.20 22.69
CA ILE A 348 -3.78 -15.55 21.51
C ILE A 348 -3.70 -14.02 21.72
N TRP A 349 -4.81 -13.42 22.17
CA TRP A 349 -4.85 -11.98 22.44
C TRP A 349 -3.79 -11.55 23.46
N HIS A 350 -3.74 -12.23 24.61
CA HIS A 350 -2.80 -11.88 25.67
C HIS A 350 -1.35 -12.08 25.25
N GLU A 351 -1.05 -13.15 24.53
CA GLU A 351 0.29 -13.40 24.04
C GLU A 351 0.70 -12.35 22.99
N ALA A 352 -0.13 -12.10 21.97
CA ALA A 352 0.12 -11.07 20.97
C ALA A 352 0.35 -9.69 21.60
N THR A 353 -0.49 -9.29 22.57
CA THR A 353 -0.35 -7.99 23.24
C THR A 353 0.88 -7.92 24.15
N ASN A 354 1.30 -9.01 24.78
CA ASN A 354 2.53 -9.07 25.56
C ASN A 354 3.77 -9.00 24.66
N LEU A 355 3.77 -9.72 23.55
CA LEU A 355 4.85 -9.64 22.55
C LEU A 355 4.94 -8.24 21.94
N LEU A 356 3.81 -7.59 21.64
CA LEU A 356 3.79 -6.19 21.18
C LEU A 356 4.42 -5.23 22.21
N LYS A 357 4.15 -5.40 23.51
CA LYS A 357 4.78 -4.58 24.55
C LYS A 357 6.29 -4.78 24.61
N THR A 358 6.75 -5.98 24.31
CA THR A 358 8.18 -6.35 24.36
C THR A 358 8.93 -5.93 23.10
N TYR A 359 8.37 -6.22 21.94
CA TYR A 359 9.07 -6.07 20.64
C TYR A 359 8.60 -4.88 19.80
N ASN A 360 7.43 -4.31 20.13
CA ASN A 360 6.85 -3.14 19.45
C ASN A 360 6.86 -3.29 17.92
N SER A 361 7.53 -2.39 17.21
CA SER A 361 7.65 -2.39 15.74
C SER A 361 8.44 -3.57 15.16
N GLN A 362 9.12 -4.36 16.01
CA GLN A 362 9.90 -5.54 15.61
C GLN A 362 9.07 -6.83 15.58
N LEU A 363 7.77 -6.77 15.82
CA LEU A 363 6.86 -7.91 15.80
C LEU A 363 5.97 -7.89 14.55
N ASP A 364 5.92 -9.02 13.83
CA ASP A 364 4.87 -9.36 12.89
C ASP A 364 3.96 -10.44 13.46
N ILE A 365 2.67 -10.41 13.08
CA ILE A 365 1.72 -11.48 13.39
C ILE A 365 1.31 -12.14 12.07
N ILE A 366 1.66 -13.43 11.92
CA ILE A 366 1.48 -14.18 10.68
C ILE A 366 0.76 -15.51 10.94
N CYS A 367 0.30 -16.19 9.90
CA CYS A 367 -0.27 -17.53 10.05
C CYS A 367 0.85 -18.59 10.05
N GLU A 368 0.70 -19.68 10.80
CA GLU A 368 1.63 -20.80 10.83
C GLU A 368 1.79 -21.51 9.48
N THR A 369 0.88 -21.23 8.53
CA THR A 369 0.95 -21.71 7.14
C THR A 369 1.90 -20.92 6.25
N ALA A 370 2.54 -19.88 6.76
CA ALA A 370 3.57 -19.14 6.03
C ALA A 370 4.67 -20.08 5.51
N SER A 371 5.18 -19.77 4.31
CA SER A 371 6.19 -20.63 3.70
C SER A 371 7.49 -20.68 4.53
N PRO A 372 8.25 -21.79 4.47
CA PRO A 372 9.54 -21.88 5.19
C PRO A 372 10.52 -20.77 4.82
N SER A 373 10.46 -20.21 3.62
CA SER A 373 11.30 -19.09 3.20
C SER A 373 10.92 -17.79 3.90
N ILE A 374 9.63 -17.60 4.23
CA ILE A 374 9.15 -16.47 5.03
C ILE A 374 9.54 -16.66 6.49
N LEU A 375 9.30 -17.83 7.07
CA LEU A 375 9.65 -18.10 8.48
C LEU A 375 11.13 -17.90 8.77
N LYS A 376 12.01 -18.22 7.82
CA LYS A 376 13.46 -17.99 7.93
C LYS A 376 13.89 -16.51 7.95
N LYS A 377 13.00 -15.57 7.60
CA LYS A 377 13.30 -14.14 7.70
C LYS A 377 13.33 -13.62 9.15
N TYR A 378 12.68 -14.33 10.05
CA TYR A 378 12.57 -13.96 11.47
C TYR A 378 13.61 -14.71 12.28
N LYS A 379 14.22 -14.06 13.26
CA LYS A 379 15.15 -14.69 14.22
C LYS A 379 14.42 -15.51 15.27
N GLU A 380 13.27 -15.00 15.74
CA GLU A 380 12.45 -15.64 16.76
C GLU A 380 11.03 -15.86 16.27
N LEU A 381 10.52 -17.05 16.50
CA LEU A 381 9.15 -17.46 16.14
C LEU A 381 8.43 -17.93 17.39
N PHE A 382 7.38 -17.24 17.75
CA PHE A 382 6.49 -17.62 18.86
C PHE A 382 5.19 -18.20 18.29
N PHE A 383 4.83 -19.40 18.69
CA PHE A 383 3.63 -20.06 18.19
C PHE A 383 2.49 -19.93 19.20
N TRP A 384 1.27 -19.86 18.68
CA TRP A 384 0.03 -19.81 19.45
C TRP A 384 -0.10 -20.91 20.54
N ASN A 385 0.60 -22.05 20.36
CA ASN A 385 0.60 -23.18 21.31
C ASN A 385 1.70 -23.11 22.38
N GLY A 386 2.40 -21.97 22.46
CA GLY A 386 3.50 -21.74 23.41
C GLY A 386 4.87 -22.27 22.98
N THR A 387 4.98 -22.85 21.79
CA THR A 387 6.28 -23.24 21.23
C THR A 387 7.06 -22.01 20.78
N THR A 388 8.36 -21.99 21.00
CA THR A 388 9.28 -20.95 20.50
C THR A 388 10.40 -21.61 19.68
N LEU A 389 10.73 -21.04 18.55
CA LEU A 389 11.86 -21.44 17.71
C LEU A 389 12.76 -20.25 17.46
N THR A 390 14.08 -20.49 17.44
CA THR A 390 15.09 -19.50 17.06
C THR A 390 15.76 -19.97 15.79
N ASN A 391 15.81 -19.12 14.79
CA ASN A 391 16.55 -19.38 13.54
C ASN A 391 17.97 -18.85 13.70
N ASP A 392 18.96 -19.69 13.44
CA ASP A 392 20.40 -19.34 13.46
C ASP A 392 20.80 -18.49 12.24
#